data_bc52b757e789d2b4a73f6c5e4cb7442c
#
_entry.id   bc52b757e789d2b4a73f6c5e4cb7442c
#
_cell.length_a   1.000
_cell.length_b   1.000
_cell.length_c   1.000
_cell.angle_alpha   90.00
_cell.angle_beta   90.00
_cell.angle_gamma   90.00
#
_symmetry.space_group_name_H-M   'P 1'
#
loop_
_entity.id
_entity.type
_entity.pdbx_description
1 polymer ?
#
loop_
_entity_poly.entity_id
_entity_poly.type
_entity_poly.pdbx_seq_one_letter_code
_entity_poly.pdbx_strand_id
1 'polypeptide(L)'
;KNWSPEYKNAEFILEDGKYVCGWAIEKMSKSMYNVVNPDDIVNDYGADTLRLYEMFLGPVEASKPWDTNGIDGCFRFLKKFWNLFWDNRTDQWIVDEQEPSKESLKSVHKLIKKVTQDIESFSYNTSISAFMICVNELGQQQCHNRELLRTLVILVAPFAPHIAEELWHQLGEQTTVCDAQWPEWNEKYLVENEIQMTVSFNGKARFQKTFAANATKDDIEKATLEDERSNKYTEGKNIVKVIVVPRKIINIVIK
;
A
#
# COMPACT_ATOMS: atom_id res chain seq x y z
N LYS A 1 -32.61 -21.69 21.62
CA LYS A 1 -32.59 -22.77 22.63
C LYS A 1 -32.75 -24.18 22.01
N ASN A 2 -33.35 -24.35 20.84
CA ASN A 2 -33.69 -25.68 20.28
C ASN A 2 -32.65 -26.26 19.31
N TRP A 3 -31.64 -25.46 18.93
CA TRP A 3 -30.63 -25.90 17.94
C TRP A 3 -29.40 -26.53 18.58
N SER A 4 -29.16 -26.32 19.88
CA SER A 4 -28.08 -26.98 20.60
C SER A 4 -28.54 -27.41 21.99
N PRO A 5 -28.32 -28.71 22.38
CA PRO A 5 -28.71 -29.25 23.68
C PRO A 5 -28.10 -28.49 24.86
N GLU A 6 -26.91 -27.98 24.71
CA GLU A 6 -26.19 -27.22 25.75
C GLU A 6 -26.88 -25.88 26.12
N TYR A 7 -27.67 -25.32 25.21
CA TYR A 7 -28.42 -24.08 25.48
C TYR A 7 -29.87 -24.30 25.91
N LYS A 8 -30.27 -25.57 26.12
CA LYS A 8 -31.64 -25.91 26.50
C LYS A 8 -32.07 -25.20 27.78
N ASN A 9 -31.16 -25.06 28.73
CA ASN A 9 -31.37 -24.43 30.04
C ASN A 9 -30.82 -23.01 30.12
N ALA A 10 -30.39 -22.41 28.98
CA ALA A 10 -29.84 -21.06 28.97
C ALA A 10 -30.89 -20.02 29.40
N GLU A 11 -30.53 -19.16 30.32
CA GLU A 11 -31.29 -17.99 30.73
C GLU A 11 -30.77 -16.73 30.06
N PHE A 12 -31.67 -15.84 29.69
CA PHE A 12 -31.30 -14.53 29.15
C PHE A 12 -31.15 -13.55 30.29
N ILE A 13 -30.00 -12.91 30.36
CA ILE A 13 -29.76 -11.81 31.30
C ILE A 13 -30.34 -10.55 30.69
N LEU A 14 -31.24 -9.89 31.42
CA LEU A 14 -31.85 -8.62 31.02
C LEU A 14 -31.37 -7.52 31.98
N GLU A 15 -30.86 -6.41 31.41
CA GLU A 15 -30.61 -5.17 32.12
C GLU A 15 -31.66 -4.15 31.69
N ASP A 16 -32.38 -3.58 32.62
CA ASP A 16 -33.47 -2.64 32.35
C ASP A 16 -34.51 -3.16 31.34
N GLY A 17 -34.80 -4.46 31.36
CA GLY A 17 -35.75 -5.11 30.43
C GLY A 17 -35.20 -5.30 29.01
N LYS A 18 -33.92 -5.05 28.78
CA LYS A 18 -33.25 -5.24 27.47
C LYS A 18 -32.31 -6.45 27.51
N TYR A 19 -32.25 -7.17 26.39
CA TYR A 19 -31.29 -8.23 26.24
C TYR A 19 -29.87 -7.64 26.07
N VAL A 20 -28.97 -8.00 26.98
CA VAL A 20 -27.57 -7.58 26.92
C VAL A 20 -26.80 -8.65 26.19
N CYS A 21 -26.20 -8.26 25.07
CA CYS A 21 -25.26 -9.11 24.30
C CYS A 21 -23.91 -8.41 24.17
N GLY A 22 -22.86 -9.22 24.11
CA GLY A 22 -21.49 -8.78 23.91
C GLY A 22 -20.91 -9.33 22.61
N TRP A 23 -19.73 -8.84 22.28
CA TRP A 23 -18.93 -9.36 21.19
C TRP A 23 -17.73 -10.12 21.76
N ALA A 24 -17.48 -11.31 21.24
CA ALA A 24 -16.30 -12.10 21.57
C ALA A 24 -15.66 -12.62 20.28
N ILE A 25 -14.31 -12.65 20.26
CA ILE A 25 -13.58 -13.29 19.17
C ILE A 25 -13.50 -14.77 19.49
N GLU A 26 -14.15 -15.60 18.68
CA GLU A 26 -14.21 -17.05 18.85
C GLU A 26 -13.74 -17.76 17.59
N LYS A 27 -13.29 -19.01 17.74
CA LYS A 27 -12.93 -19.84 16.61
C LYS A 27 -14.19 -20.14 15.78
N MET A 28 -14.12 -19.93 14.47
CA MET A 28 -15.18 -20.33 13.55
C MET A 28 -15.40 -21.84 13.59
N SER A 29 -16.63 -22.26 13.77
CA SER A 29 -17.03 -23.68 13.66
C SER A 29 -18.47 -23.81 13.18
N LYS A 30 -18.76 -24.89 12.49
CA LYS A 30 -20.13 -25.19 11.99
C LYS A 30 -21.13 -25.31 13.14
N SER A 31 -20.70 -25.89 14.28
CA SER A 31 -21.56 -26.06 15.46
C SER A 31 -21.90 -24.72 16.14
N MET A 32 -21.06 -23.71 16.01
CA MET A 32 -21.29 -22.36 16.54
C MET A 32 -22.05 -21.44 15.58
N TYR A 33 -22.30 -21.89 14.35
CA TYR A 33 -22.97 -21.11 13.29
C TYR A 33 -22.33 -19.72 13.03
N ASN A 34 -21.04 -19.61 13.21
CA ASN A 34 -20.25 -18.40 13.02
C ASN A 34 -19.25 -18.50 11.87
N VAL A 35 -19.42 -19.45 10.96
CA VAL A 35 -18.55 -19.66 9.81
C VAL A 35 -18.95 -18.70 8.69
N VAL A 36 -17.96 -18.05 8.09
CA VAL A 36 -18.11 -17.39 6.80
C VAL A 36 -17.85 -18.41 5.70
N ASN A 37 -18.81 -18.58 4.77
CA ASN A 37 -18.67 -19.51 3.67
C ASN A 37 -17.79 -18.89 2.58
N PRO A 38 -16.66 -19.52 2.20
CA PRO A 38 -15.81 -19.02 1.13
C PRO A 38 -16.53 -18.89 -0.23
N ASP A 39 -17.49 -19.78 -0.53
CA ASP A 39 -18.23 -19.74 -1.79
C ASP A 39 -19.06 -18.45 -1.92
N ASP A 40 -19.65 -17.97 -0.83
CA ASP A 40 -20.39 -16.71 -0.82
C ASP A 40 -19.47 -15.53 -1.08
N ILE A 41 -18.29 -15.52 -0.45
CA ILE A 41 -17.28 -14.48 -0.68
C ILE A 41 -16.73 -14.50 -2.11
N VAL A 42 -16.49 -15.68 -2.67
CA VAL A 42 -16.04 -15.83 -4.06
C VAL A 42 -17.12 -15.36 -5.04
N ASN A 43 -18.39 -15.64 -4.77
CA ASN A 43 -19.50 -15.15 -5.62
C ASN A 43 -19.65 -13.62 -5.57
N ASP A 44 -19.45 -13.00 -4.39
CA ASP A 44 -19.64 -11.57 -4.20
C ASP A 44 -18.42 -10.73 -4.63
N TYR A 45 -17.21 -11.23 -4.38
CA TYR A 45 -15.96 -10.46 -4.53
C TYR A 45 -14.96 -11.08 -5.51
N GLY A 46 -15.10 -12.35 -5.86
CA GLY A 46 -14.13 -13.10 -6.66
C GLY A 46 -13.04 -13.80 -5.84
N ALA A 47 -12.49 -14.87 -6.38
CA ALA A 47 -11.48 -15.71 -5.73
C ALA A 47 -10.18 -14.93 -5.42
N ASP A 48 -9.73 -14.08 -6.32
CA ASP A 48 -8.52 -13.28 -6.12
C ASP A 48 -8.65 -12.30 -4.96
N THR A 49 -9.83 -11.72 -4.77
CA THR A 49 -10.09 -10.83 -3.62
C THR A 49 -10.04 -11.60 -2.30
N LEU A 50 -10.64 -12.79 -2.24
CA LEU A 50 -10.57 -13.65 -1.05
C LEU A 50 -9.12 -14.02 -0.72
N ARG A 51 -8.34 -14.49 -1.70
CA ARG A 51 -6.92 -14.85 -1.53
C ARG A 51 -6.10 -13.67 -0.99
N LEU A 52 -6.23 -12.50 -1.60
CA LEU A 52 -5.57 -11.27 -1.15
C LEU A 52 -5.97 -10.93 0.28
N TYR A 53 -7.25 -11.00 0.60
CA TYR A 53 -7.75 -10.63 1.92
C TYR A 53 -7.23 -11.57 3.02
N GLU A 54 -7.23 -12.87 2.80
CA GLU A 54 -6.69 -13.85 3.77
C GLU A 54 -5.20 -13.59 4.05
N MET A 55 -4.41 -13.28 3.01
CA MET A 55 -3.00 -12.94 3.16
C MET A 55 -2.79 -11.55 3.79
N PHE A 56 -3.71 -10.60 3.57
CA PHE A 56 -3.62 -9.23 4.06
C PHE A 56 -3.97 -9.07 5.55
N LEU A 57 -4.82 -9.94 6.10
CA LEU A 57 -5.32 -9.86 7.48
C LEU A 57 -4.21 -9.77 8.56
N GLY A 58 -3.00 -10.21 8.25
CA GLY A 58 -1.84 -10.11 9.17
C GLY A 58 -0.81 -11.20 8.92
N PRO A 59 0.22 -11.31 9.78
CA PRO A 59 1.25 -12.33 9.68
C PRO A 59 0.66 -13.75 9.67
N VAL A 60 1.27 -14.66 8.90
CA VAL A 60 0.73 -16.03 8.70
C VAL A 60 0.56 -16.80 10.01
N GLU A 61 1.46 -16.57 10.98
CA GLU A 61 1.47 -17.28 12.26
C GLU A 61 0.45 -16.72 13.28
N ALA A 62 -0.12 -15.55 13.03
CA ALA A 62 -1.03 -14.90 13.97
C ALA A 62 -2.48 -15.32 13.76
N SER A 63 -3.22 -15.52 14.85
CA SER A 63 -4.68 -15.62 14.81
C SER A 63 -5.28 -14.30 14.36
N LYS A 64 -6.27 -14.36 13.46
CA LYS A 64 -6.84 -13.18 12.82
C LYS A 64 -8.36 -13.18 12.96
N PRO A 65 -8.97 -12.11 13.47
CA PRO A 65 -10.41 -11.96 13.41
C PRO A 65 -10.82 -11.73 11.95
N TRP A 66 -11.87 -12.42 11.51
CA TRP A 66 -12.49 -12.13 10.23
C TRP A 66 -13.36 -10.87 10.33
N ASP A 67 -13.15 -9.94 9.41
CA ASP A 67 -14.01 -8.76 9.24
C ASP A 67 -14.40 -8.64 7.76
N THR A 68 -15.65 -8.99 7.44
CA THR A 68 -16.16 -8.94 6.07
C THR A 68 -16.04 -7.53 5.44
N ASN A 69 -16.10 -6.47 6.26
CA ASN A 69 -15.96 -5.11 5.73
C ASN A 69 -14.54 -4.79 5.26
N GLY A 70 -13.54 -5.48 5.80
CA GLY A 70 -12.13 -5.30 5.41
C GLY A 70 -11.82 -5.78 4.00
N ILE A 71 -12.61 -6.72 3.44
CA ILE A 71 -12.39 -7.29 2.10
C ILE A 71 -12.54 -6.26 0.98
N ASP A 72 -13.36 -5.23 1.18
CA ASP A 72 -13.57 -4.14 0.21
C ASP A 72 -12.27 -3.42 -0.16
N GLY A 73 -11.31 -3.38 0.76
CA GLY A 73 -9.99 -2.80 0.51
C GLY A 73 -9.24 -3.55 -0.59
N CYS A 74 -9.23 -4.88 -0.52
CA CYS A 74 -8.59 -5.76 -1.51
C CYS A 74 -9.35 -5.72 -2.85
N PHE A 75 -10.68 -5.72 -2.82
CA PHE A 75 -11.50 -5.60 -4.02
C PHE A 75 -11.26 -4.28 -4.77
N ARG A 76 -11.23 -3.16 -4.04
CA ARG A 76 -10.89 -1.85 -4.63
C ARG A 76 -9.46 -1.78 -5.16
N PHE A 77 -8.52 -2.48 -4.52
CA PHE A 77 -7.15 -2.60 -5.03
C PHE A 77 -7.13 -3.29 -6.40
N LEU A 78 -7.78 -4.45 -6.55
CA LEU A 78 -7.85 -5.15 -7.84
C LEU A 78 -8.47 -4.31 -8.94
N LYS A 79 -9.52 -3.54 -8.62
CA LYS A 79 -10.12 -2.58 -9.58
C LYS A 79 -9.14 -1.48 -9.98
N LYS A 80 -8.36 -0.93 -9.04
CA LYS A 80 -7.33 0.06 -9.36
C LYS A 80 -6.18 -0.55 -10.17
N PHE A 81 -5.81 -1.79 -9.86
CA PHE A 81 -4.80 -2.53 -10.63
C PHE A 81 -5.25 -2.73 -12.07
N TRP A 82 -6.49 -3.19 -12.29
CA TRP A 82 -7.09 -3.29 -13.62
C TRP A 82 -7.08 -1.96 -14.38
N ASN A 83 -7.40 -0.86 -13.69
CA ASN A 83 -7.46 0.48 -14.29
C ASN A 83 -6.08 1.05 -14.71
N LEU A 84 -4.96 0.40 -14.41
CA LEU A 84 -3.67 0.75 -15.01
C LEU A 84 -3.57 0.28 -16.47
N PHE A 85 -4.40 -0.68 -16.86
CA PHE A 85 -4.41 -1.29 -18.19
C PHE A 85 -5.61 -0.85 -19.05
N TRP A 86 -6.75 -0.61 -18.41
CA TRP A 86 -8.02 -0.26 -19.05
C TRP A 86 -8.59 1.04 -18.48
N ASP A 87 -9.03 1.93 -19.38
CA ASP A 87 -9.90 3.04 -18.97
C ASP A 87 -11.35 2.56 -18.96
N ASN A 88 -11.89 2.31 -17.76
CA ASN A 88 -13.27 1.85 -17.59
C ASN A 88 -14.34 2.83 -18.07
N ARG A 89 -14.00 4.10 -18.32
CA ARG A 89 -14.95 5.10 -18.84
C ARG A 89 -15.11 5.01 -20.35
N THR A 90 -14.04 4.67 -21.04
CA THR A 90 -13.99 4.56 -22.49
C THR A 90 -13.97 3.13 -23.00
N ASP A 91 -13.81 2.16 -22.06
CA ASP A 91 -13.62 0.74 -22.35
C ASP A 91 -12.48 0.51 -23.34
N GLN A 92 -11.36 1.18 -23.12
CA GLN A 92 -10.18 1.13 -23.99
C GLN A 92 -8.95 0.61 -23.26
N TRP A 93 -8.17 -0.20 -23.97
CA TRP A 93 -6.83 -0.58 -23.57
C TRP A 93 -5.90 0.63 -23.67
N ILE A 94 -5.22 0.98 -22.56
CA ILE A 94 -4.41 2.19 -22.44
C ILE A 94 -2.92 1.94 -22.23
N VAL A 95 -2.49 0.68 -22.31
CA VAL A 95 -1.06 0.33 -22.19
C VAL A 95 -0.30 0.87 -23.40
N ASP A 96 0.85 1.48 -23.13
CA ASP A 96 1.70 2.13 -24.11
C ASP A 96 3.17 1.72 -24.00
N GLU A 97 3.99 2.20 -24.95
CA GLU A 97 5.44 1.99 -25.00
C GLU A 97 6.22 3.28 -24.64
N GLN A 98 5.57 4.27 -24.03
CA GLN A 98 6.25 5.51 -23.63
C GLN A 98 7.30 5.23 -22.58
N GLU A 99 8.46 5.90 -22.68
CA GLU A 99 9.52 5.74 -21.69
C GLU A 99 9.02 6.14 -20.29
N PRO A 100 9.13 5.24 -19.28
CA PRO A 100 8.59 5.52 -17.95
C PRO A 100 9.41 6.59 -17.26
N SER A 101 8.75 7.36 -16.38
CA SER A 101 9.41 8.35 -15.55
C SER A 101 10.37 7.69 -14.55
N LYS A 102 11.33 8.47 -14.03
CA LYS A 102 12.24 8.00 -12.98
C LYS A 102 11.47 7.59 -11.72
N GLU A 103 10.39 8.29 -11.42
CA GLU A 103 9.49 8.01 -10.30
C GLU A 103 8.78 6.67 -10.47
N SER A 104 8.29 6.38 -11.68
CA SER A 104 7.63 5.10 -11.99
C SER A 104 8.60 3.93 -11.91
N LEU A 105 9.82 4.09 -12.46
CA LEU A 105 10.89 3.11 -12.32
C LEU A 105 11.24 2.87 -10.84
N LYS A 106 11.36 3.93 -10.04
CA LYS A 106 11.64 3.83 -8.61
C LYS A 106 10.54 3.05 -7.87
N SER A 107 9.26 3.37 -8.14
CA SER A 107 8.11 2.71 -7.51
C SER A 107 8.12 1.21 -7.80
N VAL A 108 8.32 0.81 -9.06
CA VAL A 108 8.32 -0.61 -9.44
C VAL A 108 9.54 -1.34 -8.90
N HIS A 109 10.75 -0.79 -9.00
CA HIS A 109 11.94 -1.45 -8.46
C HIS A 109 11.93 -1.57 -6.92
N LYS A 110 11.35 -0.60 -6.22
CA LYS A 110 11.10 -0.69 -4.78
C LYS A 110 10.13 -1.82 -4.46
N LEU A 111 9.08 -1.97 -5.28
CA LEU A 111 8.11 -3.05 -5.14
C LEU A 111 8.76 -4.42 -5.37
N ILE A 112 9.54 -4.61 -6.46
CA ILE A 112 10.24 -5.86 -6.74
C ILE A 112 11.07 -6.29 -5.52
N LYS A 113 11.92 -5.39 -5.03
CA LYS A 113 12.77 -5.65 -3.86
C LYS A 113 11.95 -6.05 -2.64
N LYS A 114 10.89 -5.27 -2.35
CA LYS A 114 10.04 -5.50 -1.17
C LYS A 114 9.30 -6.83 -1.24
N VAL A 115 8.65 -7.13 -2.37
CA VAL A 115 7.86 -8.35 -2.53
C VAL A 115 8.74 -9.59 -2.53
N THR A 116 9.92 -9.55 -3.16
CA THR A 116 10.88 -10.67 -3.13
C THR A 116 11.27 -10.99 -1.68
N GLN A 117 11.67 -9.98 -0.90
CA GLN A 117 12.04 -10.17 0.50
C GLN A 117 10.88 -10.64 1.37
N ASP A 118 9.67 -10.12 1.12
CA ASP A 118 8.48 -10.50 1.87
C ASP A 118 8.04 -11.94 1.61
N ILE A 119 8.15 -12.41 0.37
CA ILE A 119 7.83 -13.82 0.03
C ILE A 119 8.81 -14.75 0.75
N GLU A 120 10.11 -14.45 0.73
CA GLU A 120 11.15 -15.22 1.42
C GLU A 120 10.94 -15.28 2.94
N SER A 121 10.38 -14.21 3.53
CA SER A 121 10.11 -14.10 4.96
C SER A 121 8.67 -14.41 5.36
N PHE A 122 7.81 -14.88 4.44
CA PHE A 122 6.39 -15.14 4.64
C PHE A 122 5.58 -13.93 5.12
N SER A 123 6.06 -12.71 4.80
CA SER A 123 5.42 -11.44 5.19
C SER A 123 4.42 -10.95 4.14
N TYR A 124 3.49 -11.81 3.72
CA TYR A 124 2.56 -11.54 2.61
C TYR A 124 1.68 -10.31 2.81
N ASN A 125 1.30 -10.01 4.04
CA ASN A 125 0.48 -8.85 4.37
C ASN A 125 1.19 -7.53 4.03
N THR A 126 2.52 -7.46 4.18
CA THR A 126 3.30 -6.27 3.81
C THR A 126 3.51 -6.17 2.30
N SER A 127 3.59 -7.29 1.57
CA SER A 127 3.57 -7.31 0.10
C SER A 127 2.28 -6.68 -0.46
N ILE A 128 1.12 -7.06 0.09
CA ILE A 128 -0.16 -6.52 -0.39
C ILE A 128 -0.26 -5.02 -0.14
N SER A 129 0.20 -4.55 1.02
CA SER A 129 0.31 -3.11 1.28
C SER A 129 1.24 -2.40 0.29
N ALA A 130 2.37 -3.03 -0.07
CA ALA A 130 3.31 -2.48 -1.05
C ALA A 130 2.70 -2.44 -2.46
N PHE A 131 1.92 -3.46 -2.87
CA PHE A 131 1.16 -3.43 -4.12
C PHE A 131 0.18 -2.25 -4.16
N MET A 132 -0.59 -2.05 -3.08
CA MET A 132 -1.56 -0.94 -2.99
C MET A 132 -0.87 0.43 -3.13
N ILE A 133 0.31 0.60 -2.53
CA ILE A 133 1.11 1.83 -2.65
C ILE A 133 1.57 2.01 -4.09
N CYS A 134 2.22 1.01 -4.69
CA CYS A 134 2.77 1.10 -6.04
C CYS A 134 1.67 1.36 -7.09
N VAL A 135 0.53 0.67 -7.01
CA VAL A 135 -0.61 0.89 -7.93
C VAL A 135 -1.16 2.31 -7.81
N ASN A 136 -1.25 2.86 -6.58
CA ASN A 136 -1.67 4.24 -6.39
C ASN A 136 -0.63 5.24 -6.95
N GLU A 137 0.67 4.99 -6.76
CA GLU A 137 1.76 5.82 -7.31
C GLU A 137 1.74 5.82 -8.84
N LEU A 138 1.68 4.64 -9.48
CA LEU A 138 1.61 4.52 -10.93
C LEU A 138 0.35 5.19 -11.51
N GLY A 139 -0.79 5.04 -10.83
CA GLY A 139 -2.03 5.71 -11.23
C GLY A 139 -1.94 7.24 -11.14
N GLN A 140 -1.33 7.79 -10.09
CA GLN A 140 -1.07 9.24 -9.96
C GLN A 140 -0.09 9.76 -11.00
N GLN A 141 0.90 8.95 -11.38
CA GLN A 141 1.91 9.25 -12.39
C GLN A 141 1.38 9.05 -13.82
N GLN A 142 0.16 8.52 -13.97
CA GLN A 142 -0.43 8.14 -15.26
C GLN A 142 0.52 7.22 -16.07
N CYS A 143 1.15 6.28 -15.39
CA CYS A 143 2.11 5.36 -15.98
C CYS A 143 1.38 4.13 -16.54
N HIS A 144 1.40 3.99 -17.86
CA HIS A 144 0.81 2.88 -18.60
C HIS A 144 1.87 2.09 -19.40
N ASN A 145 3.15 2.27 -19.05
CA ASN A 145 4.25 1.61 -19.74
C ASN A 145 4.16 0.08 -19.63
N ARG A 146 4.17 -0.59 -20.79
CA ARG A 146 4.02 -2.04 -20.95
C ARG A 146 4.97 -2.84 -20.07
N GLU A 147 6.26 -2.52 -20.06
CA GLU A 147 7.28 -3.30 -19.32
C GLU A 147 7.10 -3.20 -17.81
N LEU A 148 6.78 -2.02 -17.30
CA LEU A 148 6.52 -1.85 -15.88
C LEU A 148 5.23 -2.55 -15.45
N LEU A 149 4.18 -2.47 -16.26
CA LEU A 149 2.92 -3.15 -16.00
C LEU A 149 3.04 -4.67 -16.11
N ARG A 150 3.81 -5.17 -17.09
CA ARG A 150 4.15 -6.59 -17.21
C ARG A 150 4.88 -7.10 -15.96
N THR A 151 5.85 -6.33 -15.48
CA THR A 151 6.56 -6.63 -14.22
C THR A 151 5.58 -6.70 -13.04
N LEU A 152 4.64 -5.77 -12.95
CA LEU A 152 3.65 -5.74 -11.89
C LEU A 152 2.71 -6.97 -11.93
N VAL A 153 2.32 -7.42 -13.13
CA VAL A 153 1.53 -8.65 -13.33
C VAL A 153 2.25 -9.87 -12.76
N ILE A 154 3.54 -10.03 -13.07
CA ILE A 154 4.35 -11.15 -12.53
C ILE A 154 4.39 -11.13 -11.01
N LEU A 155 4.60 -9.96 -10.40
CA LEU A 155 4.68 -9.82 -8.95
C LEU A 155 3.34 -10.12 -8.25
N VAL A 156 2.22 -9.79 -8.89
CA VAL A 156 0.86 -9.98 -8.36
C VAL A 156 0.39 -11.44 -8.54
N ALA A 157 0.89 -12.17 -9.54
CA ALA A 157 0.42 -13.51 -9.90
C ALA A 157 0.34 -14.51 -8.72
N PRO A 158 1.31 -14.63 -7.80
CA PRO A 158 1.19 -15.53 -6.65
C PRO A 158 0.03 -15.20 -5.71
N PHE A 159 -0.39 -13.94 -5.66
CA PHE A 159 -1.42 -13.41 -4.76
C PHE A 159 -2.80 -13.41 -5.40
N ALA A 160 -2.90 -13.02 -6.66
CA ALA A 160 -4.14 -12.88 -7.43
C ALA A 160 -3.94 -13.47 -8.85
N PRO A 161 -3.92 -14.81 -8.97
CA PRO A 161 -3.53 -15.49 -10.20
C PRO A 161 -4.49 -15.27 -11.37
N HIS A 162 -5.80 -15.15 -11.14
CA HIS A 162 -6.77 -15.07 -12.23
C HIS A 162 -6.68 -13.72 -12.96
N ILE A 163 -6.64 -12.60 -12.23
CA ILE A 163 -6.48 -11.29 -12.85
C ILE A 163 -5.08 -11.14 -13.49
N ALA A 164 -4.05 -11.72 -12.86
CA ALA A 164 -2.70 -11.69 -13.41
C ALA A 164 -2.61 -12.46 -14.73
N GLU A 165 -3.17 -13.66 -14.82
CA GLU A 165 -3.18 -14.46 -16.04
C GLU A 165 -3.96 -13.77 -17.17
N GLU A 166 -5.13 -13.18 -16.86
CA GLU A 166 -5.91 -12.42 -17.83
C GLU A 166 -5.10 -11.23 -18.40
N LEU A 167 -4.50 -10.42 -17.52
CA LEU A 167 -3.70 -9.27 -17.94
C LEU A 167 -2.42 -9.69 -18.68
N TRP A 168 -1.83 -10.83 -18.34
CA TRP A 168 -0.69 -11.42 -19.02
C TRP A 168 -1.01 -11.72 -20.49
N HIS A 169 -2.16 -12.35 -20.74
CA HIS A 169 -2.62 -12.60 -22.11
C HIS A 169 -3.00 -11.31 -22.86
N GLN A 170 -3.62 -10.35 -22.18
CA GLN A 170 -3.94 -9.04 -22.77
C GLN A 170 -2.68 -8.24 -23.15
N LEU A 171 -1.57 -8.43 -22.45
CA LEU A 171 -0.26 -7.91 -22.83
C LEU A 171 0.34 -8.61 -24.05
N GLY A 172 -0.29 -9.65 -24.60
CA GLY A 172 0.15 -10.39 -25.78
C GLY A 172 1.10 -11.55 -25.52
N GLU A 173 1.31 -11.91 -24.27
CA GLU A 173 2.15 -13.04 -23.88
C GLU A 173 1.46 -14.37 -24.25
N GLN A 174 2.22 -15.33 -24.77
CA GLN A 174 1.69 -16.59 -25.31
C GLN A 174 1.77 -17.77 -24.31
N THR A 175 2.47 -17.58 -23.21
CA THR A 175 2.63 -18.57 -22.15
C THR A 175 1.79 -18.18 -20.93
N THR A 176 1.71 -19.05 -19.94
CA THR A 176 1.13 -18.66 -18.62
C THR A 176 2.06 -17.73 -17.87
N VAL A 177 1.52 -16.84 -17.04
CA VAL A 177 2.31 -15.97 -16.16
C VAL A 177 3.17 -16.76 -15.18
N CYS A 178 2.79 -18.02 -14.88
CA CYS A 178 3.55 -18.91 -14.00
C CYS A 178 4.93 -19.30 -14.57
N ASP A 179 5.10 -19.24 -15.89
CA ASP A 179 6.37 -19.55 -16.57
C ASP A 179 7.25 -18.31 -16.69
N ALA A 180 6.78 -17.14 -16.30
CA ALA A 180 7.52 -15.90 -16.37
C ALA A 180 8.69 -15.89 -15.38
N GLN A 181 9.83 -15.36 -15.82
CA GLN A 181 10.97 -15.17 -14.95
C GLN A 181 10.64 -14.10 -13.90
N TRP A 182 10.95 -14.39 -12.62
CA TRP A 182 10.81 -13.43 -11.53
C TRP A 182 11.67 -12.20 -11.78
N PRO A 183 11.14 -10.97 -11.66
CA PRO A 183 11.87 -9.77 -11.99
C PRO A 183 12.96 -9.45 -10.95
N GLU A 184 14.07 -8.90 -11.43
CA GLU A 184 15.15 -8.41 -10.58
C GLU A 184 15.06 -6.89 -10.40
N TRP A 185 15.33 -6.42 -9.18
CA TRP A 185 15.42 -4.98 -8.94
C TRP A 185 16.82 -4.44 -9.28
N ASN A 186 16.88 -3.17 -9.66
CA ASN A 186 18.14 -2.49 -9.92
C ASN A 186 18.30 -1.34 -8.91
N GLU A 187 19.36 -1.42 -8.09
CA GLU A 187 19.66 -0.45 -7.03
C GLU A 187 19.79 0.99 -7.57
N LYS A 188 20.20 1.19 -8.83
CA LYS A 188 20.31 2.53 -9.42
C LYS A 188 19.00 3.32 -9.40
N TYR A 189 17.85 2.64 -9.45
CA TYR A 189 16.54 3.28 -9.39
C TYR A 189 16.07 3.51 -7.95
N LEU A 190 16.69 2.86 -6.98
CA LEU A 190 16.37 2.99 -5.55
C LEU A 190 17.13 4.11 -4.86
N VAL A 191 18.20 4.62 -5.49
CA VAL A 191 18.98 5.73 -4.94
C VAL A 191 18.11 6.99 -4.91
N GLU A 192 17.89 7.51 -3.72
CA GLU A 192 17.25 8.82 -3.55
C GLU A 192 18.30 9.89 -3.88
N ASN A 193 18.17 10.49 -5.05
CA ASN A 193 19.02 11.65 -5.41
C ASN A 193 18.58 12.93 -4.69
N GLU A 194 17.36 12.96 -4.19
CA GLU A 194 16.77 14.10 -3.51
C GLU A 194 16.04 13.69 -2.23
N ILE A 195 16.11 14.54 -1.23
CA ILE A 195 15.38 14.38 0.03
C ILE A 195 14.50 15.62 0.25
N GLN A 196 13.25 15.41 0.59
CA GLN A 196 12.34 16.46 0.97
C GLN A 196 12.37 16.64 2.49
N MET A 197 12.64 17.88 2.94
CA MET A 197 12.70 18.20 4.36
C MET A 197 11.72 19.31 4.71
N THR A 198 11.09 19.19 5.87
CA THR A 198 10.18 20.23 6.39
C THR A 198 10.98 21.33 7.03
N VAL A 199 10.75 22.57 6.59
CA VAL A 199 11.34 23.77 7.20
C VAL A 199 10.38 24.35 8.24
N SER A 200 10.89 24.52 9.45
CA SER A 200 10.15 25.02 10.63
C SER A 200 10.83 26.25 11.21
N PHE A 201 10.03 27.14 11.78
CA PHE A 201 10.49 28.31 12.54
C PHE A 201 9.93 28.22 13.95
N ASN A 202 10.83 28.26 14.95
CA ASN A 202 10.47 28.06 16.37
C ASN A 202 9.55 26.85 16.59
N GLY A 203 9.84 25.71 15.91
CA GLY A 203 9.10 24.47 16.01
C GLY A 203 7.79 24.41 15.21
N LYS A 204 7.37 25.45 14.52
CA LYS A 204 6.18 25.45 13.67
C LYS A 204 6.57 25.20 12.21
N ALA A 205 6.11 24.11 11.61
CA ALA A 205 6.30 23.78 10.21
C ALA A 205 5.71 24.87 9.29
N ARG A 206 6.43 25.24 8.24
CA ARG A 206 6.02 26.32 7.32
C ARG A 206 5.98 25.90 5.87
N PHE A 207 7.01 25.24 5.39
CA PHE A 207 7.08 24.75 4.01
C PHE A 207 8.00 23.54 3.90
N GLN A 208 7.97 22.89 2.76
CA GLN A 208 8.88 21.81 2.41
C GLN A 208 9.88 22.28 1.37
N LYS A 209 11.12 21.80 1.46
CA LYS A 209 12.20 22.09 0.52
C LYS A 209 12.93 20.79 0.18
N THR A 210 13.27 20.64 -1.10
CA THR A 210 14.00 19.51 -1.63
C THR A 210 15.48 19.81 -1.68
N PHE A 211 16.30 18.86 -1.26
CA PHE A 211 17.76 18.93 -1.27
C PHE A 211 18.33 17.70 -1.93
N ALA A 212 19.54 17.78 -2.46
CA ALA A 212 20.26 16.60 -2.90
C ALA A 212 20.47 15.63 -1.73
N ALA A 213 20.33 14.32 -1.97
CA ALA A 213 20.43 13.30 -0.92
C ALA A 213 21.81 13.25 -0.23
N ASN A 214 22.83 13.73 -0.93
CA ASN A 214 24.22 13.88 -0.45
C ASN A 214 24.54 15.28 0.08
N ALA A 215 23.55 16.19 0.16
CA ALA A 215 23.77 17.54 0.68
C ALA A 215 24.27 17.49 2.13
N THR A 216 25.31 18.26 2.40
CA THR A 216 25.85 18.40 3.77
C THR A 216 24.91 19.25 4.63
N LYS A 217 25.10 19.20 5.95
CA LYS A 217 24.30 20.06 6.86
C LYS A 217 24.48 21.54 6.52
N ASP A 218 25.70 21.94 6.17
CA ASP A 218 26.02 23.31 5.85
C ASP A 218 25.36 23.78 4.55
N ASP A 219 25.33 22.88 3.52
CA ASP A 219 24.62 23.14 2.28
C ASP A 219 23.11 23.31 2.50
N ILE A 220 22.53 22.41 3.32
CA ILE A 220 21.10 22.44 3.69
C ILE A 220 20.76 23.72 4.44
N GLU A 221 21.59 24.10 5.42
CA GLU A 221 21.41 25.31 6.20
C GLU A 221 21.48 26.54 5.31
N LYS A 222 22.57 26.70 4.51
CA LYS A 222 22.76 27.79 3.59
C LYS A 222 21.61 27.91 2.60
N ALA A 223 21.29 26.83 1.89
CA ALA A 223 20.20 26.84 0.92
C ALA A 223 18.84 27.16 1.55
N THR A 224 18.62 26.76 2.82
CA THR A 224 17.37 27.08 3.53
C THR A 224 17.28 28.55 3.92
N LEU A 225 18.39 29.16 4.34
CA LEU A 225 18.44 30.59 4.71
C LEU A 225 18.33 31.48 3.48
N GLU A 226 18.87 31.08 2.34
CA GLU A 226 18.79 31.79 1.06
C GLU A 226 17.42 31.65 0.36
N ASP A 227 16.52 30.80 0.84
CA ASP A 227 15.20 30.59 0.24
C ASP A 227 14.29 31.83 0.52
N GLU A 228 13.70 32.39 -0.53
CA GLU A 228 12.81 33.56 -0.42
C GLU A 228 11.65 33.34 0.57
N ARG A 229 11.18 32.09 0.71
CA ARG A 229 10.13 31.74 1.67
C ARG A 229 10.61 31.86 3.11
N SER A 230 11.91 31.71 3.36
CA SER A 230 12.51 31.89 4.69
C SER A 230 12.57 33.37 5.09
N ASN A 231 12.80 34.28 4.13
CA ASN A 231 12.89 35.74 4.37
C ASN A 231 11.65 36.27 5.10
N LYS A 232 10.48 35.79 4.73
CA LYS A 232 9.19 36.12 5.35
C LYS A 232 9.15 35.93 6.88
N TYR A 233 9.96 35.00 7.39
CA TYR A 233 9.99 34.62 8.81
C TYR A 233 11.21 35.16 9.54
N THR A 234 12.29 35.52 8.81
CA THR A 234 13.54 35.99 9.37
C THR A 234 13.70 37.52 9.29
N GLU A 235 12.90 38.21 8.45
CA GLU A 235 12.95 39.65 8.30
C GLU A 235 12.70 40.35 9.64
N GLY A 236 13.66 41.23 10.04
CA GLY A 236 13.63 41.96 11.31
C GLY A 236 13.90 41.14 12.58
N LYS A 237 14.37 39.90 12.43
CA LYS A 237 14.64 38.95 13.55
C LYS A 237 16.07 38.45 13.49
N ASN A 238 16.62 38.16 14.67
CA ASN A 238 17.92 37.51 14.78
C ASN A 238 17.81 36.01 14.73
N ILE A 239 18.57 35.37 13.85
CA ILE A 239 18.67 33.88 13.80
C ILE A 239 19.60 33.45 14.95
N VAL A 240 19.05 32.74 15.92
CA VAL A 240 19.79 32.25 17.07
C VAL A 240 20.51 30.96 16.76
N LYS A 241 19.83 30.04 16.06
CA LYS A 241 20.37 28.72 15.71
C LYS A 241 19.55 28.07 14.58
N VAL A 242 20.24 27.31 13.71
CA VAL A 242 19.61 26.41 12.77
C VAL A 242 19.89 24.98 13.20
N ILE A 243 18.86 24.15 13.31
CA ILE A 243 18.93 22.74 13.72
C ILE A 243 18.52 21.92 12.51
N VAL A 244 19.47 21.21 11.92
CA VAL A 244 19.23 20.28 10.81
C VAL A 244 19.21 18.85 11.33
N VAL A 245 18.05 18.20 11.28
CA VAL A 245 17.91 16.76 11.50
C VAL A 245 17.89 16.09 10.14
N PRO A 246 18.94 15.36 9.75
CA PRO A 246 19.06 14.79 8.43
C PRO A 246 17.83 13.98 8.02
N ARG A 247 17.35 14.15 6.79
CA ARG A 247 16.20 13.47 6.18
C ARG A 247 14.85 13.65 6.90
N LYS A 248 14.75 14.63 7.82
CA LYS A 248 13.50 14.85 8.58
C LYS A 248 13.07 16.32 8.57
N ILE A 249 13.79 17.17 9.27
CA ILE A 249 13.32 18.53 9.54
C ILE A 249 14.50 19.51 9.69
N ILE A 250 14.23 20.74 9.29
CA ILE A 250 15.10 21.88 9.55
C ILE A 250 14.32 22.83 10.47
N ASN A 251 14.88 23.18 11.61
CA ASN A 251 14.25 24.13 12.52
C ASN A 251 15.14 25.36 12.72
N ILE A 252 14.63 26.51 12.30
CA ILE A 252 15.30 27.81 12.45
C ILE A 252 14.72 28.45 13.71
N VAL A 253 15.61 28.70 14.68
CA VAL A 253 15.25 29.40 15.93
C VAL A 253 15.52 30.88 15.73
N ILE A 254 14.49 31.68 15.82
CA ILE A 254 14.52 33.15 15.65
C ILE A 254 14.04 33.84 16.91
N LYS A 255 14.63 35.02 17.18
CA LYS A 255 14.26 35.87 18.31
C LYS A 255 14.02 37.31 17.84
#